data_61e717dcd7fef289112da30fd17bb40c
#
_entry.id   61e717dcd7fef289112da30fd17bb40c
#
_cell.length_a   1.000
_cell.length_b   1.000
_cell.length_c   1.000
_cell.angle_alpha   90.00
_cell.angle_beta   90.00
_cell.angle_gamma   90.00
#
_symmetry.space_group_name_H-M   'P 1'
#
loop_
_entity.id
_entity.type
_entity.pdbx_description
1 polymer ?
#
loop_
_entity_poly.entity_id
_entity_poly.type
_entity_poly.pdbx_seq_one_letter_code
_entity_poly.pdbx_strand_id
1 'polypeptide(L)'
;IYANTHYDAFFVQGFNAARDRLWQIDLWRKRGLGELSSVLGSNYIKQDEATRLFLYRGDMYREWLAYGSDAKPIAEAFTTGINAYVALTEQNPDLLPPEFELLGYRPAKWQASDVVRIRSHGLLRNVPMEVRRARIVCERGLETAAKWRQLEPNWTTKIPEGFDPCVVPADVLDLYHMAKAPVQFPGQSIAYDTTLTDDEKGYGSNNWAVAPERTNTSRPILADDPHRGHAVPSLRYIAHLVAPGLNVIGAGEPALPGISIGHNGKIAFGLTIFPMDHEDLYVYERRGNQYLYEGRWENVRTLKETIPVKGSAAARAKLSFTRHGPIIHQTKDNIFAVRAAWLEPGMAPYFGSVEYMRAENWREFEAALNRWGAPSENQVYADSNGNIGYKPAGLFPRRPNWDGLMPVPGDGRYEWDGFFDMDVLPSEFNPKRGFTGTANSMNLPRDY
;
A
#
# COMPACT_ATOMS: atom_id res chain seq x y z
N ILE A 1 -3.12 -26.89 -0.14
CA ILE A 1 -4.06 -26.76 -1.25
C ILE A 1 -3.46 -27.50 -2.43
N TYR A 2 -4.12 -28.58 -2.88
CA TYR A 2 -3.77 -29.32 -4.09
C TYR A 2 -4.87 -29.09 -5.11
N ALA A 3 -4.50 -28.72 -6.34
CA ALA A 3 -5.44 -28.35 -7.37
C ALA A 3 -5.02 -28.86 -8.76
N ASN A 4 -5.98 -28.98 -9.68
CA ASN A 4 -5.75 -29.43 -11.05
C ASN A 4 -5.14 -28.34 -11.95
N THR A 5 -5.49 -27.08 -11.64
CA THR A 5 -4.93 -25.90 -12.32
C THR A 5 -4.51 -24.85 -11.27
N HIS A 6 -3.66 -23.90 -11.66
CA HIS A 6 -3.33 -22.80 -10.75
C HIS A 6 -4.54 -21.89 -10.46
N TYR A 7 -5.50 -21.75 -11.36
CA TYR A 7 -6.75 -21.01 -11.07
C TYR A 7 -7.58 -21.72 -10.01
N ASP A 8 -7.68 -23.06 -10.04
CA ASP A 8 -8.33 -23.83 -8.98
C ASP A 8 -7.61 -23.63 -7.64
N ALA A 9 -6.27 -23.55 -7.66
CA ALA A 9 -5.50 -23.29 -6.43
C ALA A 9 -5.84 -21.92 -5.83
N PHE A 10 -5.97 -20.89 -6.65
CA PHE A 10 -6.39 -19.55 -6.17
C PHE A 10 -7.85 -19.50 -5.76
N PHE A 11 -8.74 -20.22 -6.45
CA PHE A 11 -10.12 -20.37 -5.98
C PHE A 11 -10.16 -20.98 -4.58
N VAL A 12 -9.45 -22.09 -4.34
CA VAL A 12 -9.41 -22.73 -3.02
C VAL A 12 -8.68 -21.86 -2.00
N GLN A 13 -7.67 -21.06 -2.40
CA GLN A 13 -7.04 -20.07 -1.53
C GLN A 13 -8.07 -19.05 -1.03
N GLY A 14 -8.87 -18.47 -1.93
CA GLY A 14 -9.94 -17.53 -1.58
C GLY A 14 -11.04 -18.17 -0.72
N PHE A 15 -11.45 -19.40 -1.04
CA PHE A 15 -12.40 -20.17 -0.24
C PHE A 15 -11.89 -20.40 1.20
N ASN A 16 -10.64 -20.85 1.36
CA ASN A 16 -10.04 -21.08 2.67
C ASN A 16 -9.82 -19.77 3.44
N ALA A 17 -9.41 -18.71 2.76
CA ALA A 17 -9.29 -17.38 3.36
C ALA A 17 -10.63 -16.92 3.95
N ALA A 18 -11.73 -17.12 3.22
CA ALA A 18 -13.07 -16.82 3.72
C ALA A 18 -13.48 -17.76 4.86
N ARG A 19 -13.23 -19.08 4.73
CA ARG A 19 -13.56 -20.04 5.81
C ARG A 19 -12.89 -19.69 7.13
N ASP A 20 -11.62 -19.28 7.09
CA ASP A 20 -10.81 -19.08 8.29
C ASP A 20 -10.84 -17.63 8.78
N ARG A 21 -11.18 -16.65 7.92
CA ARG A 21 -10.98 -15.22 8.16
C ARG A 21 -12.12 -14.32 7.63
N LEU A 22 -13.34 -14.85 7.41
CA LEU A 22 -14.43 -14.13 6.72
C LEU A 22 -14.70 -12.75 7.33
N TRP A 23 -14.79 -12.67 8.66
CA TRP A 23 -14.98 -11.42 9.36
C TRP A 23 -13.86 -10.40 9.06
N GLN A 24 -12.62 -10.84 9.21
CA GLN A 24 -11.44 -9.98 9.00
C GLN A 24 -11.40 -9.42 7.57
N ILE A 25 -11.57 -10.29 6.56
CA ILE A 25 -11.49 -9.86 5.15
C ILE A 25 -12.69 -9.02 4.72
N ASP A 26 -13.89 -9.30 5.20
CA ASP A 26 -15.09 -8.50 4.90
C ASP A 26 -14.96 -7.10 5.51
N LEU A 27 -14.49 -7.00 6.76
CA LEU A 27 -14.24 -5.70 7.40
C LEU A 27 -13.16 -4.90 6.68
N TRP A 28 -12.08 -5.56 6.25
CA TRP A 28 -11.03 -4.91 5.47
C TRP A 28 -11.52 -4.42 4.12
N ARG A 29 -12.32 -5.24 3.42
CA ARG A 29 -12.96 -4.82 2.17
C ARG A 29 -13.84 -3.60 2.38
N LYS A 30 -14.72 -3.62 3.37
CA LYS A 30 -15.61 -2.48 3.67
C LYS A 30 -14.82 -1.22 4.03
N ARG A 31 -13.81 -1.36 4.90
CA ARG A 31 -12.91 -0.26 5.23
C ARG A 31 -12.23 0.29 3.97
N GLY A 32 -11.66 -0.59 3.16
CA GLY A 32 -10.90 -0.22 1.96
C GLY A 32 -11.74 0.40 0.84
N LEU A 33 -13.03 0.06 0.76
CA LEU A 33 -13.97 0.61 -0.22
C LEU A 33 -14.76 1.83 0.30
N GLY A 34 -14.63 2.19 1.58
CA GLY A 34 -15.41 3.24 2.21
C GLY A 34 -16.89 2.84 2.34
N GLU A 35 -17.14 1.66 2.91
CA GLU A 35 -18.46 1.07 3.11
C GLU A 35 -18.76 0.73 4.59
N LEU A 36 -17.95 1.20 5.54
CA LEU A 36 -18.11 0.88 6.97
C LEU A 36 -19.45 1.36 7.52
N SER A 37 -19.90 2.56 7.14
CA SER A 37 -21.18 3.11 7.61
C SER A 37 -22.38 2.26 7.21
N SER A 38 -22.29 1.49 6.12
CA SER A 38 -23.36 0.60 5.67
C SER A 38 -23.67 -0.53 6.66
N VAL A 39 -22.71 -0.85 7.53
CA VAL A 39 -22.83 -1.95 8.53
C VAL A 39 -22.61 -1.49 9.96
N LEU A 40 -21.84 -0.44 10.19
CA LEU A 40 -21.48 0.06 11.53
C LEU A 40 -22.17 1.39 11.90
N GLY A 41 -22.90 2.03 10.96
CA GLY A 41 -23.71 3.21 11.25
C GLY A 41 -23.03 4.55 10.99
N SER A 42 -23.71 5.63 11.39
CA SER A 42 -23.39 7.00 10.99
C SER A 42 -22.02 7.52 11.43
N ASN A 43 -21.44 6.97 12.49
CA ASN A 43 -20.14 7.40 13.00
C ASN A 43 -18.98 7.19 11.99
N TYR A 44 -19.18 6.34 10.99
CA TYR A 44 -18.17 6.01 10.00
C TYR A 44 -18.32 6.77 8.67
N ILE A 45 -19.35 7.64 8.53
CA ILE A 45 -19.61 8.37 7.27
C ILE A 45 -18.36 9.17 6.84
N LYS A 46 -17.74 9.90 7.76
CA LYS A 46 -16.54 10.69 7.45
C LYS A 46 -15.33 9.84 7.08
N GLN A 47 -15.16 8.68 7.73
CA GLN A 47 -14.10 7.73 7.38
C GLN A 47 -14.34 7.12 6.00
N ASP A 48 -15.58 6.75 5.68
CA ASP A 48 -15.93 6.25 4.35
C ASP A 48 -15.70 7.32 3.27
N GLU A 49 -16.09 8.57 3.54
CA GLU A 49 -15.85 9.70 2.64
C GLU A 49 -14.34 9.91 2.40
N ALA A 50 -13.54 9.91 3.46
CA ALA A 50 -12.09 10.04 3.40
C ALA A 50 -11.45 8.86 2.63
N THR A 51 -11.86 7.61 2.91
CA THR A 51 -11.36 6.43 2.19
C THR A 51 -11.69 6.49 0.70
N ARG A 52 -12.90 6.94 0.34
CA ARG A 52 -13.33 7.06 -1.06
C ARG A 52 -12.54 8.09 -1.85
N LEU A 53 -11.94 9.09 -1.22
CA LEU A 53 -11.00 10.01 -1.88
C LEU A 53 -9.79 9.25 -2.47
N PHE A 54 -9.37 8.19 -1.82
CA PHE A 54 -8.18 7.42 -2.18
C PHE A 54 -8.47 6.07 -2.86
N LEU A 55 -9.69 5.84 -3.32
CA LEU A 55 -9.97 4.68 -4.17
C LEU A 55 -9.33 4.87 -5.55
N TYR A 56 -8.75 3.80 -6.10
CA TYR A 56 -8.34 3.80 -7.49
C TYR A 56 -9.55 3.97 -8.41
N ARG A 57 -9.53 5.01 -9.24
CA ARG A 57 -10.58 5.37 -10.21
C ARG A 57 -10.03 5.52 -11.62
N GLY A 58 -8.82 5.03 -11.85
CA GLY A 58 -8.20 5.02 -13.17
C GLY A 58 -8.79 3.97 -14.10
N ASP A 59 -8.22 3.87 -15.27
CA ASP A 59 -8.60 2.91 -16.30
C ASP A 59 -8.30 1.47 -15.82
N MET A 60 -9.35 0.67 -15.63
CA MET A 60 -9.25 -0.72 -15.19
C MET A 60 -8.54 -1.63 -16.21
N TYR A 61 -8.57 -1.29 -17.51
CA TYR A 61 -7.81 -2.03 -18.50
C TYR A 61 -6.29 -1.83 -18.29
N ARG A 62 -5.86 -0.58 -18.11
CA ARG A 62 -4.46 -0.26 -17.77
C ARG A 62 -4.05 -0.87 -16.44
N GLU A 63 -4.94 -0.87 -15.46
CA GLU A 63 -4.68 -1.49 -14.16
C GLU A 63 -4.32 -2.97 -14.33
N TRP A 64 -5.13 -3.74 -15.04
CA TRP A 64 -4.87 -5.16 -15.25
C TRP A 64 -3.64 -5.45 -16.11
N LEU A 65 -3.34 -4.60 -17.11
CA LEU A 65 -2.16 -4.75 -17.96
C LEU A 65 -0.84 -4.50 -17.22
N ALA A 66 -0.87 -3.75 -16.12
CA ALA A 66 0.33 -3.45 -15.33
C ALA A 66 0.88 -4.68 -14.60
N TYR A 67 0.02 -5.68 -14.36
CA TYR A 67 0.42 -6.98 -13.80
C TYR A 67 0.66 -8.01 -14.90
N GLY A 68 0.89 -9.26 -14.53
CA GLY A 68 0.97 -10.37 -15.48
C GLY A 68 -0.32 -10.63 -16.26
N SER A 69 -0.21 -11.30 -17.38
CA SER A 69 -1.34 -11.56 -18.29
C SER A 69 -2.49 -12.35 -17.66
N ASP A 70 -2.22 -13.11 -16.61
CA ASP A 70 -3.18 -13.94 -15.87
C ASP A 70 -3.60 -13.33 -14.51
N ALA A 71 -3.11 -12.15 -14.16
CA ALA A 71 -3.42 -11.50 -12.87
C ALA A 71 -4.93 -11.27 -12.67
N LYS A 72 -5.66 -10.83 -13.71
CA LYS A 72 -7.10 -10.69 -13.65
C LYS A 72 -7.83 -12.02 -13.44
N PRO A 73 -7.60 -13.09 -14.24
CA PRO A 73 -8.13 -14.43 -13.97
C PRO A 73 -7.80 -14.97 -12.57
N ILE A 74 -6.59 -14.71 -12.04
CA ILE A 74 -6.22 -15.07 -10.67
C ILE A 74 -7.12 -14.35 -9.65
N ALA A 75 -7.30 -13.04 -9.78
CA ALA A 75 -8.17 -12.28 -8.89
C ALA A 75 -9.64 -12.72 -8.99
N GLU A 76 -10.12 -13.05 -10.20
CA GLU A 76 -11.47 -13.60 -10.43
C GLU A 76 -11.64 -14.97 -9.77
N ALA A 77 -10.68 -15.87 -9.91
CA ALA A 77 -10.71 -17.18 -9.26
C ALA A 77 -10.73 -17.06 -7.72
N PHE A 78 -9.85 -16.21 -7.17
CA PHE A 78 -9.76 -15.97 -5.74
C PHE A 78 -11.06 -15.40 -5.15
N THR A 79 -11.61 -14.36 -5.78
CA THR A 79 -12.86 -13.75 -5.29
C THR A 79 -14.07 -14.65 -5.50
N THR A 80 -14.07 -15.49 -6.53
CA THR A 80 -15.09 -16.54 -6.72
C THR A 80 -15.01 -17.56 -5.59
N GLY A 81 -13.81 -17.94 -5.13
CA GLY A 81 -13.62 -18.81 -3.97
C GLY A 81 -14.18 -18.20 -2.68
N ILE A 82 -13.89 -16.92 -2.40
CA ILE A 82 -14.51 -16.18 -1.28
C ILE A 82 -16.02 -16.24 -1.37
N ASN A 83 -16.58 -15.94 -2.54
CA ASN A 83 -18.03 -15.90 -2.76
C ASN A 83 -18.69 -17.27 -2.62
N ALA A 84 -17.98 -18.35 -2.95
CA ALA A 84 -18.45 -19.71 -2.74
C ALA A 84 -18.63 -20.01 -1.25
N TYR A 85 -17.67 -19.59 -0.40
CA TYR A 85 -17.83 -19.74 1.04
C TYR A 85 -18.94 -18.83 1.60
N VAL A 86 -19.05 -17.59 1.14
CA VAL A 86 -20.16 -16.69 1.52
C VAL A 86 -21.51 -17.36 1.19
N ALA A 87 -21.66 -17.97 0.01
CA ALA A 87 -22.88 -18.68 -0.34
C ALA A 87 -23.17 -19.90 0.57
N LEU A 88 -22.14 -20.59 1.07
CA LEU A 88 -22.32 -21.65 2.07
C LEU A 88 -22.86 -21.11 3.40
N THR A 89 -22.40 -19.94 3.86
CA THR A 89 -22.95 -19.32 5.08
C THR A 89 -24.40 -18.85 4.93
N GLU A 90 -24.85 -18.59 3.70
CA GLU A 90 -26.26 -18.29 3.41
C GLU A 90 -27.14 -19.54 3.55
N GLN A 91 -26.60 -20.72 3.19
CA GLN A 91 -27.28 -22.03 3.30
C GLN A 91 -27.18 -22.64 4.69
N ASN A 92 -26.05 -22.45 5.37
CA ASN A 92 -25.80 -22.93 6.71
C ASN A 92 -25.28 -21.79 7.60
N PRO A 93 -26.17 -21.10 8.31
CA PRO A 93 -25.81 -20.00 9.20
C PRO A 93 -24.80 -20.34 10.32
N ASP A 94 -24.67 -21.60 10.71
CA ASP A 94 -23.71 -22.03 11.74
C ASP A 94 -22.25 -21.87 11.28
N LEU A 95 -22.02 -21.70 9.99
CA LEU A 95 -20.70 -21.40 9.42
C LEU A 95 -20.35 -19.92 9.46
N LEU A 96 -21.29 -19.06 9.83
CA LEU A 96 -21.09 -17.62 9.88
C LEU A 96 -20.33 -17.22 11.15
N PRO A 97 -19.22 -16.48 11.05
CA PRO A 97 -18.53 -15.92 12.22
C PRO A 97 -19.49 -15.11 13.12
N PRO A 98 -19.38 -15.24 14.45
CA PRO A 98 -20.33 -14.65 15.40
C PRO A 98 -20.37 -13.12 15.34
N GLU A 99 -19.31 -12.47 14.87
CA GLU A 99 -19.24 -11.01 14.72
C GLU A 99 -20.33 -10.48 13.77
N PHE A 100 -20.70 -11.26 12.75
CA PHE A 100 -21.77 -10.86 11.82
C PHE A 100 -23.14 -10.82 12.51
N GLU A 101 -23.40 -11.76 13.41
CA GLU A 101 -24.63 -11.79 14.21
C GLU A 101 -24.63 -10.65 15.24
N LEU A 102 -23.53 -10.48 15.99
CA LEU A 102 -23.36 -9.41 16.98
C LEU A 102 -23.58 -8.03 16.38
N LEU A 103 -23.11 -7.81 15.15
CA LEU A 103 -23.23 -6.54 14.45
C LEU A 103 -24.45 -6.48 13.52
N GLY A 104 -25.23 -7.55 13.39
CA GLY A 104 -26.49 -7.61 12.66
C GLY A 104 -26.33 -7.25 11.18
N TYR A 105 -25.39 -7.90 10.47
CA TYR A 105 -25.26 -7.80 9.01
C TYR A 105 -24.71 -9.10 8.41
N ARG A 106 -24.63 -9.19 7.08
CA ARG A 106 -24.12 -10.35 6.35
C ARG A 106 -22.90 -9.97 5.53
N PRO A 107 -21.97 -10.92 5.28
CA PRO A 107 -20.79 -10.68 4.47
C PRO A 107 -21.18 -10.26 3.03
N ALA A 108 -20.40 -9.37 2.47
CA ALA A 108 -20.62 -8.94 1.08
C ALA A 108 -19.99 -9.92 0.08
N LYS A 109 -20.52 -9.97 -1.13
CA LYS A 109 -19.88 -10.65 -2.27
C LYS A 109 -18.77 -9.77 -2.82
N TRP A 110 -17.66 -10.40 -3.17
CA TRP A 110 -16.46 -9.77 -3.70
C TRP A 110 -16.46 -9.72 -5.21
N GLN A 111 -15.85 -8.70 -5.76
CA GLN A 111 -15.50 -8.58 -7.17
C GLN A 111 -13.97 -8.56 -7.30
N ALA A 112 -13.44 -9.06 -8.43
CA ALA A 112 -12.00 -9.00 -8.71
C ALA A 112 -11.45 -7.56 -8.63
N SER A 113 -12.26 -6.58 -9.05
CA SER A 113 -11.91 -5.16 -8.94
C SER A 113 -11.71 -4.67 -7.51
N ASP A 114 -12.31 -5.32 -6.49
CA ASP A 114 -12.12 -4.93 -5.09
C ASP A 114 -10.65 -5.12 -4.67
N VAL A 115 -10.01 -6.19 -5.16
CA VAL A 115 -8.59 -6.52 -4.90
C VAL A 115 -7.67 -5.37 -5.36
N VAL A 116 -7.95 -4.77 -6.51
CA VAL A 116 -7.06 -3.76 -7.12
C VAL A 116 -7.50 -2.31 -6.89
N ARG A 117 -8.74 -2.06 -6.48
CA ARG A 117 -9.23 -0.70 -6.19
C ARG A 117 -8.89 -0.21 -4.81
N ILE A 118 -8.70 -1.10 -3.84
CA ILE A 118 -8.35 -0.76 -2.47
C ILE A 118 -6.88 -0.34 -2.42
N ARG A 119 -6.62 0.92 -2.05
CA ARG A 119 -5.27 1.50 -2.02
C ARG A 119 -4.83 1.95 -0.61
N SER A 120 -5.78 2.11 0.30
CA SER A 120 -5.53 2.66 1.64
C SER A 120 -4.84 1.69 2.61
N HIS A 121 -4.72 0.40 2.26
CA HIS A 121 -4.08 -0.60 3.11
C HIS A 121 -2.59 -0.75 2.80
N GLY A 122 -1.76 -0.89 3.82
CA GLY A 122 -0.35 -1.26 3.69
C GLY A 122 0.54 -0.24 2.96
N LEU A 123 0.17 1.04 2.92
CA LEU A 123 0.87 2.05 2.15
C LEU A 123 1.83 2.86 3.02
N LEU A 124 2.95 3.24 2.42
CA LEU A 124 3.88 4.22 3.00
C LEU A 124 3.20 5.58 3.13
N ARG A 125 3.72 6.40 4.04
CA ARG A 125 3.15 7.69 4.43
C ARG A 125 4.23 8.76 4.35
N ASN A 126 4.48 9.31 3.14
CA ASN A 126 5.48 10.35 2.96
C ASN A 126 4.92 11.75 3.27
N VAL A 127 3.70 12.06 2.84
CA VAL A 127 3.05 13.36 3.08
C VAL A 127 3.07 13.81 4.55
N PRO A 128 2.84 12.97 5.58
CA PRO A 128 2.98 13.39 6.97
C PRO A 128 4.39 13.90 7.33
N MET A 129 5.43 13.32 6.71
CA MET A 129 6.81 13.73 6.95
C MET A 129 7.10 15.09 6.30
N GLU A 130 6.59 15.34 5.09
CA GLU A 130 6.68 16.65 4.42
C GLU A 130 5.99 17.73 5.25
N VAL A 131 4.75 17.48 5.68
CA VAL A 131 3.97 18.41 6.51
C VAL A 131 4.69 18.71 7.81
N ARG A 132 5.18 17.69 8.49
CA ARG A 132 5.92 17.86 9.75
C ARG A 132 7.18 18.69 9.55
N ARG A 133 7.95 18.42 8.48
CA ARG A 133 9.15 19.20 8.13
C ARG A 133 8.79 20.64 7.81
N ALA A 134 7.76 20.91 7.00
CA ALA A 134 7.29 22.26 6.70
C ALA A 134 6.93 23.04 7.98
N ARG A 135 6.23 22.41 8.91
CA ARG A 135 5.86 23.03 10.20
C ARG A 135 7.09 23.32 11.06
N ILE A 136 8.05 22.41 11.16
CA ILE A 136 9.32 22.68 11.87
C ILE A 136 10.05 23.85 11.21
N VAL A 137 10.08 23.91 9.88
CA VAL A 137 10.72 25.04 9.16
C VAL A 137 10.01 26.36 9.48
N CYS A 138 8.68 26.36 9.45
CA CYS A 138 7.90 27.56 9.79
C CYS A 138 8.16 28.05 11.24
N GLU A 139 8.18 27.14 12.21
CA GLU A 139 8.29 27.46 13.63
C GLU A 139 9.74 27.72 14.08
N ARG A 140 10.72 27.02 13.50
CA ARG A 140 12.09 26.93 14.04
C ARG A 140 13.19 27.03 12.97
N GLY A 141 12.83 27.21 11.71
CA GLY A 141 13.76 27.34 10.58
C GLY A 141 14.36 26.04 10.06
N LEU A 142 14.99 26.13 8.88
CA LEU A 142 15.59 25.02 8.14
C LEU A 142 16.66 24.25 8.94
N GLU A 143 17.50 24.95 9.70
CA GLU A 143 18.57 24.33 10.47
C GLU A 143 18.04 23.36 11.53
N THR A 144 16.92 23.71 12.16
CA THR A 144 16.24 22.82 13.12
C THR A 144 15.62 21.62 12.40
N ALA A 145 14.99 21.83 11.26
CA ALA A 145 14.39 20.76 10.46
C ALA A 145 15.45 19.74 9.98
N ALA A 146 16.64 20.20 9.60
CA ALA A 146 17.76 19.34 9.20
C ALA A 146 18.27 18.44 10.35
N LYS A 147 18.17 18.91 11.61
CA LYS A 147 18.57 18.15 12.80
C LYS A 147 17.48 17.21 13.33
N TRP A 148 16.23 17.42 12.93
CA TRP A 148 15.10 16.64 13.42
C TRP A 148 15.16 15.17 12.99
N ARG A 149 15.57 14.89 11.75
CA ARG A 149 15.74 13.54 11.23
C ARG A 149 16.92 13.51 10.26
N GLN A 150 17.85 12.62 10.50
CA GLN A 150 18.90 12.33 9.53
C GLN A 150 18.27 11.57 8.35
N LEU A 151 18.52 12.05 7.14
CA LEU A 151 18.06 11.40 5.89
C LEU A 151 19.13 10.42 5.40
N GLU A 152 18.70 9.33 4.81
CA GLU A 152 19.56 8.34 4.17
C GLU A 152 19.09 8.11 2.72
N PRO A 153 19.89 8.47 1.71
CA PRO A 153 21.15 9.23 1.76
C PRO A 153 21.01 10.59 2.46
N ASN A 154 22.12 11.17 2.88
CA ASN A 154 22.11 12.45 3.58
C ASN A 154 21.84 13.62 2.60
N TRP A 155 20.57 13.97 2.45
CA TRP A 155 20.13 15.12 1.64
C TRP A 155 20.00 16.38 2.47
N THR A 156 20.26 17.53 1.82
CA THR A 156 20.00 18.84 2.43
C THR A 156 18.62 19.32 2.02
N THR A 157 17.69 19.39 2.97
CA THR A 157 16.34 19.93 2.74
C THR A 157 16.41 21.38 2.26
N LYS A 158 15.64 21.70 1.21
CA LYS A 158 15.47 23.05 0.67
C LYS A 158 13.98 23.43 0.71
N ILE A 159 13.70 24.71 0.91
CA ILE A 159 12.34 25.22 0.71
C ILE A 159 12.11 25.35 -0.79
N PRO A 160 11.09 24.69 -1.38
CA PRO A 160 10.75 24.90 -2.79
C PRO A 160 10.46 26.36 -3.10
N GLU A 161 10.92 26.85 -4.26
CA GLU A 161 10.68 28.23 -4.65
C GLU A 161 9.18 28.54 -4.74
N GLY A 162 8.76 29.64 -4.09
CA GLY A 162 7.37 30.06 -4.03
C GLY A 162 6.51 29.32 -3.01
N PHE A 163 7.08 28.43 -2.21
CA PHE A 163 6.40 27.76 -1.11
C PHE A 163 6.66 28.50 0.22
N ASP A 164 5.60 28.88 0.91
CA ASP A 164 5.66 29.34 2.30
C ASP A 164 5.29 28.20 3.25
N PRO A 165 6.22 27.65 4.04
CA PRO A 165 5.93 26.56 4.98
C PRO A 165 4.85 26.89 6.02
N CYS A 166 4.61 28.20 6.28
CA CYS A 166 3.66 28.64 7.28
C CYS A 166 2.20 28.61 6.82
N VAL A 167 1.93 28.38 5.54
CA VAL A 167 0.55 28.24 5.04
C VAL A 167 -0.08 26.87 5.37
N VAL A 168 0.72 25.90 5.86
CA VAL A 168 0.28 24.52 6.14
C VAL A 168 -0.46 24.46 7.48
N PRO A 169 -1.80 24.23 7.49
CA PRO A 169 -2.58 24.21 8.73
C PRO A 169 -2.25 23.00 9.62
N ALA A 170 -2.59 23.11 10.91
CA ALA A 170 -2.37 22.03 11.87
C ALA A 170 -3.16 20.75 11.54
N ASP A 171 -4.36 20.91 11.00
CA ASP A 171 -5.35 19.87 10.69
C ASP A 171 -5.31 19.41 9.21
N VAL A 172 -4.30 19.81 8.45
CA VAL A 172 -4.18 19.51 7.00
C VAL A 172 -4.26 18.02 6.69
N LEU A 173 -3.82 17.15 7.60
CA LEU A 173 -3.76 15.70 7.44
C LEU A 173 -4.97 14.95 7.98
N ASP A 174 -5.97 15.60 8.55
CA ASP A 174 -7.08 14.90 9.23
C ASP A 174 -7.80 13.91 8.32
N LEU A 175 -8.16 14.31 7.09
CA LEU A 175 -8.78 13.41 6.12
C LEU A 175 -7.83 12.29 5.65
N TYR A 176 -6.53 12.61 5.48
CA TYR A 176 -5.53 11.63 5.10
C TYR A 176 -5.37 10.55 6.17
N HIS A 177 -5.26 10.93 7.43
CA HIS A 177 -5.19 9.99 8.55
C HIS A 177 -6.48 9.19 8.70
N MET A 178 -7.63 9.85 8.56
CA MET A 178 -8.94 9.20 8.66
C MET A 178 -9.13 8.13 7.59
N ALA A 179 -8.69 8.35 6.36
CA ALA A 179 -8.75 7.36 5.27
C ALA A 179 -7.95 6.08 5.58
N LYS A 180 -6.90 6.20 6.38
CA LYS A 180 -5.99 5.09 6.76
C LYS A 180 -6.24 4.57 8.18
N ALA A 181 -7.16 5.17 8.93
CA ALA A 181 -7.45 4.77 10.30
C ALA A 181 -7.98 3.33 10.39
N PRO A 182 -7.59 2.57 11.41
CA PRO A 182 -8.22 1.28 11.69
C PRO A 182 -9.69 1.47 12.06
N VAL A 183 -10.47 0.39 11.97
CA VAL A 183 -11.83 0.39 12.47
C VAL A 183 -11.77 0.34 14.00
N GLN A 184 -12.45 1.27 14.66
CA GLN A 184 -12.52 1.33 16.11
C GLN A 184 -13.93 0.94 16.57
N PHE A 185 -14.05 -0.04 17.45
CA PHE A 185 -15.33 -0.47 18.02
C PHE A 185 -15.56 0.23 19.38
N PRO A 186 -16.84 0.50 19.75
CA PRO A 186 -17.16 1.04 21.08
C PRO A 186 -16.58 0.17 22.20
N GLY A 187 -15.90 0.81 23.15
CA GLY A 187 -15.28 0.10 24.28
C GLY A 187 -13.85 -0.40 24.04
N GLN A 188 -13.30 -0.24 22.87
CA GLN A 188 -11.87 -0.48 22.64
C GLN A 188 -11.03 0.70 23.17
N SER A 189 -10.17 0.43 24.14
CA SER A 189 -9.25 1.44 24.73
C SER A 189 -7.93 1.56 23.97
N ILE A 190 -7.81 1.02 22.77
CA ILE A 190 -6.59 1.14 21.97
C ILE A 190 -6.56 2.52 21.33
N ALA A 191 -5.87 3.44 21.99
CA ALA A 191 -5.44 4.69 21.38
C ALA A 191 -4.45 4.36 20.25
N TYR A 192 -4.96 4.15 19.04
CA TYR A 192 -4.11 4.04 17.87
C TYR A 192 -3.70 5.45 17.46
N ASP A 193 -2.49 5.85 17.81
CA ASP A 193 -1.95 7.12 17.37
C ASP A 193 -1.66 7.06 15.87
N THR A 194 -2.58 7.61 15.08
CA THR A 194 -2.45 7.69 13.62
C THR A 194 -1.48 8.79 13.17
N THR A 195 -1.03 9.63 14.09
CA THR A 195 -0.10 10.72 13.80
C THR A 195 1.36 10.25 13.76
N LEU A 196 1.68 9.12 14.44
CA LEU A 196 2.99 8.53 14.41
C LEU A 196 3.20 7.65 13.16
N THR A 197 4.36 7.73 12.56
CA THR A 197 4.82 6.78 11.53
C THR A 197 5.14 5.43 12.17
N ASP A 198 5.26 4.37 11.37
CA ASP A 198 5.62 3.04 11.87
C ASP A 198 7.03 3.05 12.51
N ASP A 199 7.95 3.84 11.98
CA ASP A 199 9.29 4.08 12.57
C ASP A 199 9.17 4.70 13.98
N GLU A 200 8.30 5.71 14.14
CA GLU A 200 8.10 6.37 15.45
C GLU A 200 7.40 5.46 16.46
N LYS A 201 6.70 4.43 16.00
CA LYS A 201 6.12 3.38 16.86
C LYS A 201 7.11 2.27 17.21
N GLY A 202 8.34 2.33 16.67
CA GLY A 202 9.34 1.30 16.84
C GLY A 202 9.05 0.01 16.06
N TYR A 203 8.18 0.07 15.05
CA TYR A 203 7.96 -1.05 14.14
C TYR A 203 9.00 -1.00 13.01
N GLY A 204 9.67 -2.11 12.80
CA GLY A 204 10.60 -2.30 11.72
C GLY A 204 10.45 -3.70 11.16
N SER A 205 11.33 -4.09 10.25
CA SER A 205 11.40 -5.44 9.73
C SER A 205 12.86 -5.77 9.43
N ASN A 206 13.22 -7.03 9.51
CA ASN A 206 14.54 -7.49 9.17
C ASN A 206 14.45 -8.63 8.16
N ASN A 207 15.29 -8.60 7.15
CA ASN A 207 15.53 -9.76 6.33
C ASN A 207 17.00 -9.85 5.93
N TRP A 208 17.45 -11.06 5.64
CA TRP A 208 18.80 -11.30 5.19
C TRP A 208 18.91 -12.63 4.43
N ALA A 209 19.92 -12.70 3.58
CA ALA A 209 20.33 -13.93 2.91
C ALA A 209 21.84 -14.13 3.08
N VAL A 210 22.25 -15.38 3.33
CA VAL A 210 23.64 -15.80 3.53
C VAL A 210 24.00 -16.84 2.47
N ALA A 211 25.13 -16.64 1.81
CA ALA A 211 25.62 -17.53 0.75
C ALA A 211 26.17 -18.85 1.30
N PRO A 212 26.20 -19.91 0.47
CA PRO A 212 26.57 -21.27 0.85
C PRO A 212 27.92 -21.39 1.58
N GLU A 213 28.91 -20.62 1.16
CA GLU A 213 30.27 -20.64 1.73
C GLU A 213 30.34 -20.14 3.17
N ARG A 214 29.27 -19.50 3.67
CA ARG A 214 29.14 -19.03 5.05
C ARG A 214 28.21 -19.90 5.92
N THR A 215 27.74 -21.01 5.38
CA THR A 215 26.84 -21.91 6.10
C THR A 215 27.46 -23.29 6.26
N ASN A 216 27.15 -23.98 7.33
CA ASN A 216 27.62 -25.36 7.57
C ASN A 216 26.87 -26.40 6.72
N THR A 217 25.77 -26.01 6.09
CA THR A 217 24.96 -26.86 5.22
C THR A 217 25.40 -26.78 3.75
N SER A 218 26.32 -25.87 3.40
CA SER A 218 26.67 -25.53 2.01
C SER A 218 25.47 -25.18 1.13
N ARG A 219 24.44 -24.60 1.75
CA ARG A 219 23.22 -24.07 1.10
C ARG A 219 22.95 -22.64 1.55
N PRO A 220 22.37 -21.79 0.73
CA PRO A 220 22.00 -20.46 1.17
C PRO A 220 20.93 -20.53 2.26
N ILE A 221 20.93 -19.55 3.14
CA ILE A 221 19.89 -19.38 4.16
C ILE A 221 19.26 -18.00 3.95
N LEU A 222 17.94 -17.95 3.87
CA LEU A 222 17.15 -16.71 3.87
C LEU A 222 16.29 -16.66 5.13
N ALA A 223 16.31 -15.53 5.81
CA ALA A 223 15.39 -15.22 6.91
C ALA A 223 14.63 -13.94 6.61
N ASP A 224 13.38 -13.93 7.02
CA ASP A 224 12.48 -12.79 6.87
C ASP A 224 11.64 -12.63 8.13
N ASP A 225 11.67 -11.44 8.73
CA ASP A 225 11.02 -11.12 10.00
C ASP A 225 10.26 -9.79 9.87
N PRO A 226 9.07 -9.79 9.26
CA PRO A 226 8.25 -8.60 9.09
C PRO A 226 7.55 -8.24 10.40
N HIS A 227 8.00 -7.18 11.06
CA HIS A 227 7.38 -6.70 12.29
C HIS A 227 6.03 -6.06 12.01
N ARG A 228 5.00 -6.53 12.69
CA ARG A 228 3.62 -6.03 12.62
C ARG A 228 3.00 -6.00 14.02
N GLY A 229 1.96 -5.21 14.17
CA GLY A 229 1.16 -5.24 15.40
C GLY A 229 0.65 -6.65 15.69
N HIS A 230 0.79 -7.09 16.93
CA HIS A 230 0.29 -8.39 17.36
C HIS A 230 -1.23 -8.35 17.50
N ALA A 231 -1.92 -9.21 16.77
CA ALA A 231 -3.38 -9.33 16.79
C ALA A 231 -3.81 -10.79 16.60
N VAL A 232 -5.01 -11.09 17.06
CA VAL A 232 -5.68 -12.38 16.81
C VAL A 232 -7.03 -12.09 16.16
N PRO A 233 -7.22 -12.53 14.92
CA PRO A 233 -6.28 -13.23 14.05
C PRO A 233 -5.14 -12.32 13.57
N SER A 234 -3.98 -12.92 13.23
CA SER A 234 -2.82 -12.16 12.72
C SER A 234 -3.11 -11.53 11.35
N LEU A 235 -2.29 -10.54 10.98
CA LEU A 235 -2.36 -9.90 9.66
C LEU A 235 -2.22 -10.90 8.52
N ARG A 236 -1.25 -11.79 8.62
CA ARG A 236 -0.93 -12.78 7.58
C ARG A 236 -1.36 -14.18 7.95
N TYR A 237 -1.54 -15.01 6.94
CA TYR A 237 -1.77 -16.45 7.11
C TYR A 237 -0.86 -17.23 6.18
N ILE A 238 -0.57 -18.49 6.54
CA ILE A 238 0.30 -19.37 5.77
C ILE A 238 -0.56 -20.27 4.88
N ALA A 239 -0.13 -20.40 3.61
CA ALA A 239 -0.74 -21.31 2.67
C ALA A 239 0.32 -22.02 1.84
N HIS A 240 0.02 -23.26 1.42
CA HIS A 240 0.80 -24.02 0.45
C HIS A 240 -0.09 -24.30 -0.76
N LEU A 241 0.28 -23.72 -1.91
CA LEU A 241 -0.42 -23.85 -3.19
C LEU A 241 0.33 -24.84 -4.09
N VAL A 242 -0.34 -25.91 -4.51
CA VAL A 242 0.23 -26.94 -5.37
C VAL A 242 -0.70 -27.23 -6.54
N ALA A 243 -0.21 -26.97 -7.74
CA ALA A 243 -0.86 -27.29 -9.00
C ALA A 243 0.19 -27.52 -10.09
N PRO A 244 -0.15 -28.06 -11.28
CA PRO A 244 0.81 -28.12 -12.38
C PRO A 244 1.44 -26.76 -12.67
N GLY A 245 2.79 -26.66 -12.58
CA GLY A 245 3.53 -25.41 -12.76
C GLY A 245 3.46 -24.42 -11.56
N LEU A 246 2.86 -24.81 -10.45
CA LEU A 246 2.78 -24.02 -9.23
C LEU A 246 3.06 -24.89 -8.01
N ASN A 247 4.09 -24.55 -7.25
CA ASN A 247 4.38 -25.17 -5.96
C ASN A 247 5.02 -24.13 -5.06
N VAL A 248 4.22 -23.41 -4.27
CA VAL A 248 4.69 -22.30 -3.44
C VAL A 248 4.08 -22.37 -2.04
N ILE A 249 4.91 -22.21 -1.02
CA ILE A 249 4.50 -22.17 0.37
C ILE A 249 5.03 -20.89 1.04
N GLY A 250 4.22 -20.29 1.88
CA GLY A 250 4.60 -19.12 2.66
C GLY A 250 3.41 -18.33 3.18
N ALA A 251 3.64 -17.05 3.43
CA ALA A 251 2.66 -16.16 4.01
C ALA A 251 2.20 -15.08 3.02
N GLY A 252 0.92 -14.70 3.13
CA GLY A 252 0.29 -13.61 2.39
C GLY A 252 -0.84 -12.97 3.20
N GLU A 253 -1.42 -11.93 2.66
CA GLU A 253 -2.60 -11.27 3.23
C GLU A 253 -3.86 -12.06 2.87
N PRO A 254 -4.77 -12.34 3.83
CA PRO A 254 -5.94 -13.19 3.58
C PRO A 254 -6.97 -12.57 2.61
N ALA A 255 -6.89 -11.27 2.35
CA ALA A 255 -7.75 -10.56 1.40
C ALA A 255 -7.21 -10.52 -0.04
N LEU A 256 -6.04 -11.13 -0.31
CA LEU A 256 -5.34 -11.07 -1.58
C LEU A 256 -4.90 -12.47 -2.03
N PRO A 257 -4.91 -12.77 -3.35
CA PRO A 257 -4.29 -13.98 -3.85
C PRO A 257 -2.76 -13.89 -3.82
N GLY A 258 -2.11 -15.04 -3.74
CA GLY A 258 -0.66 -15.18 -3.82
C GLY A 258 0.02 -15.39 -2.48
N ILE A 259 1.35 -15.47 -2.56
CA ILE A 259 2.28 -15.64 -1.44
C ILE A 259 3.33 -14.56 -1.54
N SER A 260 3.37 -13.66 -0.57
CA SER A 260 4.30 -12.51 -0.60
C SER A 260 5.65 -12.80 0.07
N ILE A 261 5.71 -13.76 0.99
CA ILE A 261 6.93 -14.19 1.68
C ILE A 261 6.93 -15.72 1.69
N GLY A 262 7.98 -16.35 1.18
CA GLY A 262 8.02 -17.81 1.13
C GLY A 262 9.04 -18.38 0.18
N HIS A 263 8.75 -19.57 -0.33
CA HIS A 263 9.57 -20.26 -1.34
C HIS A 263 8.73 -21.19 -2.23
N ASN A 264 9.26 -21.48 -3.43
CA ASN A 264 8.65 -22.42 -4.38
C ASN A 264 9.50 -23.66 -4.67
N GLY A 265 10.49 -23.92 -3.82
CA GLY A 265 11.43 -25.04 -3.99
C GLY A 265 12.60 -24.74 -4.94
N LYS A 266 12.53 -23.68 -5.74
CA LYS A 266 13.61 -23.17 -6.59
C LYS A 266 14.23 -21.91 -5.99
N ILE A 267 13.38 -20.96 -5.62
CA ILE A 267 13.77 -19.71 -5.00
C ILE A 267 13.04 -19.52 -3.66
N ALA A 268 13.65 -18.77 -2.78
CA ALA A 268 13.04 -18.19 -1.56
C ALA A 268 13.09 -16.67 -1.67
N PHE A 269 12.07 -16.00 -1.14
CA PHE A 269 11.88 -14.56 -1.20
C PHE A 269 11.26 -14.02 0.09
N GLY A 270 11.74 -12.84 0.47
CA GLY A 270 11.28 -12.13 1.65
C GLY A 270 11.35 -10.63 1.43
N LEU A 271 10.62 -9.85 2.24
CA LEU A 271 10.47 -8.43 2.05
C LEU A 271 10.48 -7.63 3.36
N THR A 272 11.06 -6.43 3.29
CA THR A 272 10.90 -5.40 4.31
C THR A 272 10.52 -4.08 3.65
N ILE A 273 9.85 -3.18 4.36
CA ILE A 273 9.51 -1.88 3.79
C ILE A 273 10.78 -1.14 3.33
N PHE A 274 10.74 -0.69 2.08
CA PHE A 274 11.68 0.27 1.50
C PHE A 274 11.02 1.64 1.58
N PRO A 275 11.48 2.58 2.43
CA PRO A 275 10.79 3.84 2.69
C PRO A 275 10.95 4.83 1.54
N MET A 276 10.51 4.42 0.36
CA MET A 276 10.51 5.21 -0.86
C MET A 276 9.54 6.38 -0.76
N ASP A 277 9.96 7.53 -1.26
CA ASP A 277 9.11 8.72 -1.33
C ASP A 277 8.26 8.70 -2.60
N HIS A 278 6.97 8.40 -2.46
CA HIS A 278 6.02 8.23 -3.55
C HIS A 278 4.72 9.03 -3.37
N GLU A 279 4.75 10.04 -2.55
CA GLU A 279 3.66 10.99 -2.34
C GLU A 279 4.22 12.41 -2.31
N ASP A 280 3.44 13.40 -2.73
CA ASP A 280 3.73 14.82 -2.55
C ASP A 280 2.46 15.58 -2.18
N LEU A 281 2.59 16.58 -1.29
CA LEU A 281 1.53 17.52 -0.97
C LEU A 281 1.66 18.77 -1.84
N TYR A 282 0.67 18.99 -2.69
CA TYR A 282 0.56 20.16 -3.55
C TYR A 282 -0.29 21.24 -2.90
N VAL A 283 0.23 22.46 -2.84
CA VAL A 283 -0.43 23.64 -2.26
C VAL A 283 -0.76 24.61 -3.37
N TYR A 284 -2.05 24.88 -3.56
CA TYR A 284 -2.55 25.76 -4.62
C TYR A 284 -3.12 27.04 -4.05
N GLU A 285 -2.94 28.15 -4.78
CA GLU A 285 -3.74 29.35 -4.59
C GLU A 285 -5.20 29.06 -4.96
N ARG A 286 -6.13 29.53 -4.13
CA ARG A 286 -7.56 29.25 -4.24
C ARG A 286 -8.38 30.49 -4.50
N ARG A 287 -9.36 30.37 -5.41
CA ARG A 287 -10.42 31.36 -5.61
C ARG A 287 -11.78 30.67 -5.69
N GLY A 288 -12.52 30.66 -4.58
CA GLY A 288 -13.80 29.96 -4.53
C GLY A 288 -13.68 28.45 -4.76
N ASN A 289 -14.21 27.93 -5.86
CA ASN A 289 -14.12 26.51 -6.25
C ASN A 289 -13.08 26.29 -7.38
N GLN A 290 -12.10 27.17 -7.48
CA GLN A 290 -11.02 27.12 -8.48
C GLN A 290 -9.65 27.13 -7.81
N TYR A 291 -8.64 26.63 -8.50
CA TYR A 291 -7.23 26.70 -8.14
C TYR A 291 -6.39 27.24 -9.30
N LEU A 292 -5.29 27.90 -8.98
CA LEU A 292 -4.38 28.45 -9.98
C LEU A 292 -3.42 27.35 -10.46
N TYR A 293 -3.31 27.19 -11.79
CA TYR A 293 -2.35 26.32 -12.45
C TYR A 293 -1.87 26.95 -13.76
N GLU A 294 -0.55 27.06 -13.96
CA GLU A 294 0.07 27.70 -15.12
C GLU A 294 -0.56 29.06 -15.50
N GLY A 295 -0.81 29.88 -14.48
CA GLY A 295 -1.43 31.21 -14.65
C GLY A 295 -2.91 31.19 -14.99
N ARG A 296 -3.59 30.04 -14.96
CA ARG A 296 -5.02 29.89 -15.27
C ARG A 296 -5.79 29.35 -14.08
N TRP A 297 -7.03 29.81 -13.93
CA TRP A 297 -7.93 29.29 -12.91
C TRP A 297 -8.68 28.05 -13.42
N GLU A 298 -8.36 26.89 -12.82
CA GLU A 298 -9.02 25.62 -13.12
C GLU A 298 -10.08 25.29 -12.06
N ASN A 299 -11.18 24.67 -12.49
CA ASN A 299 -12.24 24.24 -11.59
C ASN A 299 -11.85 22.98 -10.83
N VAL A 300 -12.14 22.95 -9.52
CA VAL A 300 -12.08 21.73 -8.72
C VAL A 300 -13.05 20.69 -9.30
N ARG A 301 -12.52 19.52 -9.65
CA ARG A 301 -13.34 18.37 -10.07
C ARG A 301 -14.04 17.78 -8.86
N THR A 302 -15.35 17.58 -8.96
CA THR A 302 -16.16 17.05 -7.86
C THR A 302 -16.91 15.81 -8.30
N LEU A 303 -16.80 14.73 -7.51
CA LEU A 303 -17.63 13.54 -7.61
C LEU A 303 -18.66 13.56 -6.48
N LYS A 304 -19.92 13.26 -6.81
CA LYS A 304 -21.00 13.09 -5.83
C LYS A 304 -21.30 11.61 -5.71
N GLU A 305 -21.15 11.07 -4.51
CA GLU A 305 -21.42 9.65 -4.23
C GLU A 305 -22.45 9.52 -3.12
N THR A 306 -23.16 8.41 -3.12
CA THR A 306 -24.08 8.04 -2.04
C THR A 306 -23.37 7.00 -1.15
N ILE A 307 -23.39 7.25 0.16
CA ILE A 307 -22.84 6.36 1.18
C ILE A 307 -24.00 5.74 1.94
N PRO A 308 -24.28 4.44 1.77
CA PRO A 308 -25.30 3.75 2.57
C PRO A 308 -24.96 3.81 4.06
N VAL A 309 -25.97 4.02 4.89
CA VAL A 309 -25.81 4.14 6.36
C VAL A 309 -26.78 3.21 7.05
N LYS A 310 -26.27 2.28 7.86
CA LYS A 310 -27.10 1.36 8.64
C LYS A 310 -28.01 2.14 9.59
N GLY A 311 -29.30 1.84 9.55
CA GLY A 311 -30.31 2.44 10.43
C GLY A 311 -30.65 3.91 10.13
N SER A 312 -30.17 4.46 9.01
CA SER A 312 -30.41 5.86 8.64
C SER A 312 -30.56 6.04 7.13
N ALA A 313 -31.00 7.21 6.70
CA ALA A 313 -30.94 7.59 5.28
C ALA A 313 -29.49 7.64 4.81
N ALA A 314 -29.26 7.30 3.55
CA ALA A 314 -27.94 7.35 2.95
C ALA A 314 -27.36 8.76 2.96
N ALA A 315 -26.10 8.89 3.29
CA ALA A 315 -25.37 10.16 3.27
C ALA A 315 -24.92 10.50 1.83
N ARG A 316 -24.73 11.79 1.57
CA ARG A 316 -24.17 12.29 0.32
C ARG A 316 -22.74 12.76 0.55
N ALA A 317 -21.78 12.13 -0.11
CA ALA A 317 -20.39 12.54 -0.13
C ALA A 317 -20.09 13.45 -1.32
N LYS A 318 -19.23 14.43 -1.09
CA LYS A 318 -18.69 15.34 -2.11
C LYS A 318 -17.17 15.18 -2.13
N LEU A 319 -16.67 14.36 -3.03
CA LEU A 319 -15.25 14.08 -3.18
C LEU A 319 -14.64 15.08 -4.16
N SER A 320 -13.63 15.82 -3.72
CA SER A 320 -13.03 16.91 -4.49
C SER A 320 -11.59 16.58 -4.89
N PHE A 321 -11.23 16.97 -6.12
CA PHE A 321 -9.92 16.67 -6.70
C PHE A 321 -9.37 17.85 -7.47
N THR A 322 -8.07 18.05 -7.37
CA THR A 322 -7.29 18.82 -8.34
C THR A 322 -6.81 17.89 -9.46
N ARG A 323 -6.03 18.39 -10.39
CA ARG A 323 -5.36 17.59 -11.42
C ARG A 323 -4.33 16.60 -10.83
N HIS A 324 -3.69 16.95 -9.70
CA HIS A 324 -2.69 16.11 -9.04
C HIS A 324 -3.29 15.02 -8.14
N GLY A 325 -4.54 15.17 -7.70
CA GLY A 325 -5.16 14.14 -6.88
C GLY A 325 -6.23 14.63 -5.92
N PRO A 326 -6.58 13.83 -4.90
CA PRO A 326 -7.59 14.16 -3.93
C PRO A 326 -7.22 15.38 -3.08
N ILE A 327 -8.21 16.25 -2.88
CA ILE A 327 -8.11 17.39 -1.97
C ILE A 327 -8.37 16.90 -0.56
N ILE A 328 -7.36 17.03 0.30
CA ILE A 328 -7.45 16.61 1.70
C ILE A 328 -7.81 17.74 2.64
N HIS A 329 -7.54 19.01 2.26
CA HIS A 329 -7.85 20.17 3.07
C HIS A 329 -8.04 21.42 2.19
N GLN A 330 -8.82 22.38 2.70
CA GLN A 330 -9.03 23.69 2.07
C GLN A 330 -9.13 24.78 3.12
N THR A 331 -8.37 25.86 2.92
CA THR A 331 -8.56 27.13 3.65
C THR A 331 -9.30 28.13 2.78
N LYS A 332 -9.43 29.37 3.24
CA LYS A 332 -9.97 30.47 2.43
C LYS A 332 -9.13 30.70 1.17
N ASP A 333 -7.80 30.64 1.31
CA ASP A 333 -6.83 31.09 0.30
C ASP A 333 -6.08 29.92 -0.37
N ASN A 334 -6.10 28.72 0.19
CA ASN A 334 -5.32 27.58 -0.31
C ASN A 334 -6.15 26.29 -0.43
N ILE A 335 -5.74 25.44 -1.37
CA ILE A 335 -6.15 24.04 -1.52
C ILE A 335 -4.93 23.14 -1.33
N PHE A 336 -5.10 22.07 -0.55
CA PHE A 336 -4.08 21.05 -0.30
C PHE A 336 -4.53 19.73 -0.91
N ALA A 337 -3.76 19.23 -1.89
CA ALA A 337 -4.06 17.99 -2.59
C ALA A 337 -2.87 17.04 -2.57
N VAL A 338 -3.13 15.74 -2.42
CA VAL A 338 -2.09 14.71 -2.43
C VAL A 338 -1.95 14.12 -3.83
N ARG A 339 -0.73 14.14 -4.37
CA ARG A 339 -0.33 13.30 -5.49
C ARG A 339 0.33 12.04 -4.93
N ALA A 340 -0.12 10.88 -5.36
CA ALA A 340 0.36 9.61 -4.83
C ALA A 340 0.58 8.60 -5.96
N ALA A 341 1.79 8.04 -6.04
CA ALA A 341 2.14 7.01 -7.02
C ALA A 341 1.26 5.76 -6.85
N TRP A 342 0.86 5.46 -5.62
CA TRP A 342 -0.01 4.32 -5.33
C TRP A 342 -1.47 4.49 -5.83
N LEU A 343 -1.83 5.63 -6.43
CA LEU A 343 -3.06 5.81 -7.22
C LEU A 343 -2.87 5.56 -8.72
N GLU A 344 -1.65 5.23 -9.16
CA GLU A 344 -1.35 4.85 -10.54
C GLU A 344 -1.74 3.37 -10.82
N PRO A 345 -1.87 2.98 -12.10
CA PRO A 345 -2.08 1.58 -12.48
C PRO A 345 -0.97 0.64 -11.96
N GLY A 346 -1.33 -0.58 -11.59
CA GLY A 346 -0.37 -1.58 -11.13
C GLY A 346 0.05 -1.46 -9.66
N MET A 347 -0.58 -0.57 -8.90
CA MET A 347 -0.19 -0.25 -7.53
C MET A 347 -1.09 -0.89 -6.46
N ALA A 348 -1.83 -1.97 -6.77
CA ALA A 348 -2.56 -2.72 -5.74
C ALA A 348 -1.59 -3.33 -4.74
N PRO A 349 -1.74 -3.03 -3.43
CA PRO A 349 -0.77 -3.48 -2.42
C PRO A 349 -0.61 -5.01 -2.40
N TYR A 350 0.63 -5.49 -2.45
CA TYR A 350 1.05 -6.90 -2.43
C TYR A 350 0.58 -7.77 -3.59
N PHE A 351 -0.23 -7.27 -4.50
CA PHE A 351 -0.78 -8.07 -5.60
C PHE A 351 0.29 -8.52 -6.62
N GLY A 352 1.37 -7.75 -6.77
CA GLY A 352 2.51 -8.13 -7.60
C GLY A 352 3.20 -9.46 -7.19
N SER A 353 2.91 -9.98 -5.98
CA SER A 353 3.45 -11.26 -5.51
C SER A 353 3.05 -12.44 -6.39
N VAL A 354 1.90 -12.38 -7.07
CA VAL A 354 1.44 -13.43 -7.99
C VAL A 354 2.41 -13.68 -9.16
N GLU A 355 3.29 -12.73 -9.45
CA GLU A 355 4.32 -12.87 -10.47
C GLU A 355 5.59 -13.52 -9.91
N TYR A 356 6.26 -12.90 -8.95
CA TYR A 356 7.56 -13.36 -8.50
C TYR A 356 7.52 -14.70 -7.73
N MET A 357 6.41 -15.04 -7.10
CA MET A 357 6.28 -16.33 -6.40
C MET A 357 6.39 -17.55 -7.33
N ARG A 358 6.33 -17.34 -8.66
CA ARG A 358 6.46 -18.37 -9.71
C ARG A 358 7.81 -18.35 -10.38
N ALA A 359 8.65 -17.37 -10.09
CA ALA A 359 10.01 -17.28 -10.67
C ALA A 359 10.88 -18.48 -10.23
N GLU A 360 11.74 -18.95 -11.12
CA GLU A 360 12.61 -20.10 -10.85
C GLU A 360 14.09 -19.71 -10.69
N ASN A 361 14.46 -18.46 -10.98
CA ASN A 361 15.81 -17.94 -10.91
C ASN A 361 15.81 -16.41 -10.71
N TRP A 362 17.01 -15.85 -10.46
CA TRP A 362 17.18 -14.41 -10.24
C TRP A 362 16.63 -13.55 -11.35
N ARG A 363 16.92 -13.89 -12.62
CA ARG A 363 16.47 -13.08 -13.76
C ARG A 363 14.96 -13.01 -13.87
N GLU A 364 14.26 -14.11 -13.65
CA GLU A 364 12.81 -14.16 -13.64
C GLU A 364 12.23 -13.39 -12.44
N PHE A 365 12.85 -13.55 -11.26
CA PHE A 365 12.46 -12.82 -10.06
C PHE A 365 12.60 -11.30 -10.25
N GLU A 366 13.75 -10.84 -10.76
CA GLU A 366 14.00 -9.45 -11.07
C GLU A 366 13.02 -8.89 -12.10
N ALA A 367 12.74 -9.62 -13.16
CA ALA A 367 11.76 -9.25 -14.18
C ALA A 367 10.34 -9.16 -13.60
N ALA A 368 9.97 -10.05 -12.69
CA ALA A 368 8.68 -10.03 -12.00
C ALA A 368 8.56 -8.82 -11.05
N LEU A 369 9.65 -8.40 -10.41
CA LEU A 369 9.66 -7.21 -9.55
C LEU A 369 9.38 -5.90 -10.31
N ASN A 370 9.63 -5.83 -11.60
CA ASN A 370 9.23 -4.71 -12.46
C ASN A 370 7.70 -4.54 -12.53
N ARG A 371 6.92 -5.52 -12.08
CA ARG A 371 5.46 -5.48 -11.96
C ARG A 371 4.98 -5.34 -10.51
N TRP A 372 5.90 -5.17 -9.58
CA TRP A 372 5.58 -4.85 -8.20
C TRP A 372 5.36 -3.35 -8.05
N GLY A 373 4.17 -2.97 -7.62
CA GLY A 373 3.84 -1.54 -7.45
C GLY A 373 3.95 -1.06 -6.00
N ALA A 374 3.18 -1.63 -5.10
CA ALA A 374 3.05 -1.18 -3.72
C ALA A 374 2.83 -2.32 -2.71
N PRO A 375 3.18 -2.10 -1.42
CA PRO A 375 4.07 -1.04 -0.96
C PRO A 375 5.47 -1.16 -1.55
N SER A 376 6.28 -0.11 -1.50
CA SER A 376 7.69 -0.24 -1.89
C SER A 376 8.41 -1.11 -0.86
N GLU A 377 9.15 -2.12 -1.36
CA GLU A 377 9.75 -3.16 -0.53
C GLU A 377 11.21 -3.41 -0.90
N ASN A 378 12.02 -3.68 0.10
CA ASN A 378 13.32 -4.32 -0.05
C ASN A 378 13.07 -5.81 -0.22
N GLN A 379 13.39 -6.37 -1.36
CA GLN A 379 13.23 -7.80 -1.62
C GLN A 379 14.57 -8.53 -1.46
N VAL A 380 14.60 -9.58 -0.65
CA VAL A 380 15.73 -10.51 -0.56
C VAL A 380 15.40 -11.81 -1.26
N TYR A 381 16.43 -12.42 -1.79
CA TYR A 381 16.37 -13.60 -2.65
C TYR A 381 17.41 -14.63 -2.24
N ALA A 382 17.07 -15.90 -2.34
CA ALA A 382 18.00 -17.01 -2.35
C ALA A 382 17.49 -18.12 -3.28
N ASP A 383 18.37 -18.92 -3.89
CA ASP A 383 17.96 -20.03 -4.74
C ASP A 383 18.66 -21.36 -4.43
N SER A 384 18.12 -22.44 -4.99
CA SER A 384 18.65 -23.78 -4.84
C SER A 384 20.00 -24.01 -5.52
N ASN A 385 20.44 -23.08 -6.40
CA ASN A 385 21.74 -23.10 -7.05
C ASN A 385 22.84 -22.42 -6.22
N GLY A 386 22.51 -21.89 -5.06
CA GLY A 386 23.47 -21.26 -4.17
C GLY A 386 23.56 -19.75 -4.28
N ASN A 387 22.74 -19.12 -5.11
CA ASN A 387 22.77 -17.67 -5.27
C ASN A 387 21.97 -16.98 -4.18
N ILE A 388 22.39 -15.74 -3.85
CA ILE A 388 21.67 -14.79 -3.02
C ILE A 388 21.56 -13.45 -3.71
N GLY A 389 20.52 -12.68 -3.39
CA GLY A 389 20.31 -11.37 -4.02
C GLY A 389 19.47 -10.41 -3.17
N TYR A 390 19.53 -9.15 -3.57
CA TYR A 390 18.74 -8.07 -3.03
C TYR A 390 18.33 -7.12 -4.15
N LYS A 391 17.06 -6.71 -4.17
CA LYS A 391 16.55 -5.66 -5.06
C LYS A 391 15.38 -4.93 -4.41
N PRO A 392 15.39 -3.59 -4.32
CA PRO A 392 14.20 -2.84 -3.95
C PRO A 392 13.21 -2.80 -5.13
N ALA A 393 11.94 -2.73 -4.81
CA ALA A 393 10.86 -2.65 -5.78
C ALA A 393 9.76 -1.67 -5.32
N GLY A 394 9.14 -0.99 -6.27
CA GLY A 394 8.08 -0.01 -6.06
C GLY A 394 8.08 1.05 -7.15
N LEU A 395 6.97 1.72 -7.37
CA LEU A 395 6.86 2.79 -8.38
C LEU A 395 7.37 4.11 -7.81
N PHE A 396 8.46 4.63 -8.33
CA PHE A 396 9.20 5.76 -7.81
C PHE A 396 9.15 6.98 -8.74
N PRO A 397 8.54 8.12 -8.32
CA PRO A 397 8.39 9.28 -9.20
C PRO A 397 9.71 10.01 -9.46
N ARG A 398 9.92 10.46 -10.70
CA ARG A 398 11.00 11.38 -11.07
C ARG A 398 10.56 12.80 -10.80
N ARG A 399 11.33 13.51 -9.98
CA ARG A 399 11.12 14.91 -9.61
C ARG A 399 12.26 15.77 -10.17
N PRO A 400 12.09 16.50 -11.30
CA PRO A 400 13.19 17.22 -11.93
C PRO A 400 13.76 18.38 -11.11
N ASN A 401 12.95 19.01 -10.26
CA ASN A 401 13.28 20.32 -9.68
C ASN A 401 13.22 20.36 -8.14
N TRP A 402 12.84 19.27 -7.47
CA TRP A 402 12.79 19.22 -6.00
C TRP A 402 13.04 17.81 -5.49
N ASP A 403 13.28 17.70 -4.19
CA ASP A 403 13.70 16.47 -3.52
C ASP A 403 12.54 15.66 -2.90
N GLY A 404 11.28 16.10 -3.03
CA GLY A 404 10.11 15.44 -2.41
C GLY A 404 10.01 15.60 -0.89
N LEU A 405 10.92 16.34 -0.26
CA LEU A 405 11.00 16.40 1.20
C LEU A 405 10.05 17.40 1.84
N MET A 406 9.47 18.31 1.05
CA MET A 406 8.56 19.35 1.52
C MET A 406 7.39 19.54 0.53
N PRO A 407 6.22 20.01 1.01
CA PRO A 407 5.14 20.39 0.12
C PRO A 407 5.57 21.39 -0.94
N VAL A 408 4.94 21.35 -2.10
CA VAL A 408 5.27 22.20 -3.24
C VAL A 408 4.08 23.02 -3.74
N PRO A 409 4.31 24.20 -4.34
CA PRO A 409 3.27 24.90 -5.08
C PRO A 409 2.66 24.04 -6.18
N GLY A 410 1.33 24.02 -6.25
CA GLY A 410 0.57 23.28 -7.28
C GLY A 410 0.39 24.04 -8.59
N ASP A 411 1.26 24.98 -8.90
CA ASP A 411 1.11 25.97 -9.98
C ASP A 411 1.76 25.55 -11.32
N GLY A 412 2.25 24.32 -11.43
CA GLY A 412 2.86 23.74 -12.64
C GLY A 412 4.39 23.74 -12.64
N ARG A 413 5.04 24.33 -11.65
CA ARG A 413 6.52 24.32 -11.55
C ARG A 413 7.10 23.01 -11.08
N TYR A 414 6.33 22.21 -10.35
CA TYR A 414 6.76 20.99 -9.67
C TYR A 414 5.98 19.77 -10.18
N GLU A 415 6.25 19.36 -11.42
CA GLU A 415 5.59 18.20 -12.02
C GLU A 415 6.47 16.95 -11.95
N TRP A 416 5.85 15.80 -11.75
CA TRP A 416 6.55 14.52 -11.93
C TRP A 416 6.82 14.31 -13.43
N ASP A 417 8.04 13.96 -13.76
CA ASP A 417 8.44 13.54 -15.11
C ASP A 417 8.44 12.00 -15.23
N GLY A 418 7.28 11.41 -15.00
CA GLY A 418 7.12 9.95 -15.01
C GLY A 418 7.73 9.26 -13.78
N PHE A 419 8.18 8.02 -13.98
CA PHE A 419 8.73 7.17 -12.94
C PHE A 419 10.08 6.60 -13.34
N PHE A 420 10.88 6.22 -12.34
CA PHE A 420 12.12 5.51 -12.59
C PHE A 420 11.83 4.05 -12.94
N ASP A 421 12.61 3.51 -13.87
CA ASP A 421 12.64 2.07 -14.09
C ASP A 421 13.25 1.37 -12.88
N MET A 422 12.75 0.20 -12.54
CA MET A 422 13.28 -0.58 -11.42
C MET A 422 14.76 -0.93 -11.58
N ASP A 423 15.26 -0.96 -12.82
CA ASP A 423 16.65 -1.29 -13.12
C ASP A 423 17.67 -0.25 -12.61
N VAL A 424 17.22 1.01 -12.37
CA VAL A 424 18.11 2.05 -11.80
C VAL A 424 18.22 1.95 -10.28
N LEU A 425 17.33 1.21 -9.63
CA LEU A 425 17.43 1.00 -8.19
C LEU A 425 18.58 0.05 -7.85
N PRO A 426 19.31 0.32 -6.74
CA PRO A 426 20.46 -0.47 -6.38
C PRO A 426 20.08 -1.93 -6.15
N SER A 427 20.78 -2.85 -6.77
CA SER A 427 20.60 -4.28 -6.62
C SER A 427 21.92 -4.97 -6.32
N GLU A 428 21.85 -6.12 -5.67
CA GLU A 428 23.01 -6.98 -5.43
C GLU A 428 22.68 -8.41 -5.81
N PHE A 429 23.60 -9.03 -6.55
CA PHE A 429 23.55 -10.44 -6.85
C PHE A 429 24.91 -11.07 -6.53
N ASN A 430 24.93 -12.09 -5.68
CA ASN A 430 26.12 -12.77 -5.19
C ASN A 430 27.22 -11.80 -4.69
N PRO A 431 26.93 -10.92 -3.71
CA PRO A 431 27.94 -9.98 -3.23
C PRO A 431 29.14 -10.69 -2.61
N LYS A 432 30.36 -10.20 -2.89
CA LYS A 432 31.63 -10.80 -2.44
C LYS A 432 31.70 -11.02 -0.92
N ARG A 433 30.96 -10.24 -0.12
CA ARG A 433 30.88 -10.41 1.33
C ARG A 433 30.11 -11.67 1.76
N GLY A 434 29.43 -12.37 0.81
CA GLY A 434 28.72 -13.61 1.06
C GLY A 434 27.44 -13.46 1.91
N PHE A 435 26.88 -12.26 2.02
CA PHE A 435 25.59 -12.01 2.62
C PHE A 435 25.00 -10.69 2.12
N THR A 436 23.68 -10.57 2.23
CA THR A 436 22.92 -9.33 2.03
C THR A 436 21.79 -9.25 3.05
N GLY A 437 21.28 -8.06 3.33
CA GLY A 437 20.17 -7.90 4.26
C GLY A 437 19.78 -6.46 4.44
N THR A 438 18.61 -6.25 5.01
CA THR A 438 18.06 -4.93 5.27
C THR A 438 17.22 -4.89 6.55
N ALA A 439 17.21 -3.73 7.19
CA ALA A 439 16.37 -3.38 8.33
C ALA A 439 15.57 -2.11 7.97
N ASN A 440 14.79 -2.16 6.91
CA ASN A 440 14.04 -1.03 6.34
C ASN A 440 14.92 0.11 5.80
N SER A 441 16.12 -0.19 5.33
CA SER A 441 17.02 0.81 4.77
C SER A 441 16.51 1.35 3.44
N MET A 442 16.68 2.65 3.21
CA MET A 442 16.46 3.29 1.92
C MET A 442 17.79 3.42 1.20
N ASN A 443 18.13 2.44 0.37
CA ASN A 443 19.41 2.37 -0.33
C ASN A 443 19.33 3.06 -1.69
N LEU A 444 19.03 4.36 -1.72
CA LEU A 444 19.04 5.16 -2.95
C LEU A 444 20.46 5.66 -3.26
N PRO A 445 20.81 5.85 -4.55
CA PRO A 445 22.03 6.52 -4.93
C PRO A 445 22.08 7.95 -4.37
N ARG A 446 23.30 8.47 -4.11
CA ARG A 446 23.45 9.83 -3.55
C ARG A 446 23.06 10.93 -4.52
N ASP A 447 23.14 10.65 -5.80
CA ASP A 447 22.84 11.52 -6.92
C ASP A 447 21.40 11.37 -7.43
N TYR A 448 20.63 10.64 -6.70
CA TYR A 448 19.21 10.42 -6.96
C TYR A 448 18.39 11.70 -6.75
#